data_031b2b6ee0cda5137e3918f91e35ec2d
#
_entry.id   031b2b6ee0cda5137e3918f91e35ec2d
#
_cell.length_a   1.000
_cell.length_b   1.000
_cell.length_c   1.000
_cell.angle_alpha   90.00
_cell.angle_beta   90.00
_cell.angle_gamma   90.00
#
_symmetry.space_group_name_H-M   'P 1'
#
loop_
_entity.id
_entity.type
_entity.pdbx_description
1 polymer ?
#
loop_
_entity_poly.entity_id
_entity_poly.type
_entity_poly.pdbx_seq_one_letter_code
_entity_poly.pdbx_strand_id
1 'polypeptide(L)'
;MFVLAHLSDPHLAPLPRPRIAELASKRLSGYLNWLRKRRAIHRSDVLATIVRDLAQARANHIAVTGDLVNIALPAEFENARRWLEALGPPADVSLVPGNHDAYVAAADAARERLWAPYMAGDATSPPPRLREERAFQQPEDFEPQARGQGPSPGAQESTPTSPRKRGEVLGPSMAKGEFDSQRAEEEAAAFPYLRIRGPVALIGVSTAVPTPPFMATGRLGGPQIARMAALLAGTAAQFRVVLIHHPPHVVPRSRLERLVDAAAFREAVAAAGAELVIHGHDHLRSLAWIDGPRGHVPMIGVPSASAAFSTDHDAAGYNIYRIAGHPGNWTCEVVRRGLGADGAVTECERFAV
;
A
#
# COMPACT_ATOMS: atom_id res chain seq x y z
N MET A 1 14.08 23.55 -7.95
CA MET A 1 12.67 23.23 -7.62
C MET A 1 12.33 21.88 -8.22
N PHE A 2 11.78 20.96 -7.44
CA PHE A 2 11.30 19.64 -7.89
C PHE A 2 9.76 19.64 -7.91
N VAL A 3 9.17 19.06 -8.94
CA VAL A 3 7.72 19.00 -9.11
C VAL A 3 7.27 17.54 -9.05
N LEU A 4 6.49 17.19 -8.03
CA LEU A 4 5.85 15.89 -7.88
C LEU A 4 4.36 16.03 -8.22
N ALA A 5 3.85 15.22 -9.15
CA ALA A 5 2.41 15.09 -9.36
C ALA A 5 1.89 13.84 -8.61
N HIS A 6 0.69 13.94 -8.06
CA HIS A 6 0.07 12.84 -7.32
C HIS A 6 -1.37 12.64 -7.75
N LEU A 7 -1.70 11.45 -8.17
CA LEU A 7 -3.05 10.99 -8.45
C LEU A 7 -3.31 9.64 -7.80
N SER A 8 -4.57 9.28 -7.60
CA SER A 8 -4.98 8.03 -6.97
C SER A 8 -6.32 7.53 -7.50
N ASP A 9 -6.60 6.27 -7.24
CA ASP A 9 -7.92 5.66 -7.45
C ASP A 9 -8.46 5.86 -8.89
N PRO A 10 -7.68 5.57 -9.95
CA PRO A 10 -8.15 5.74 -11.32
C PRO A 10 -9.27 4.76 -11.68
N HIS A 11 -9.41 3.64 -10.97
CA HIS A 11 -10.45 2.63 -11.18
C HIS A 11 -10.79 2.45 -12.65
N LEU A 12 -9.81 1.95 -13.41
CA LEU A 12 -9.83 1.95 -14.86
C LEU A 12 -11.11 1.39 -15.46
N ALA A 13 -11.78 2.20 -16.24
CA ALA A 13 -13.00 1.87 -16.95
C ALA A 13 -12.74 1.83 -18.47
N PRO A 14 -13.54 1.06 -19.25
CA PRO A 14 -14.62 0.17 -18.81
C PRO A 14 -14.09 -1.13 -18.16
N LEU A 15 -14.84 -1.67 -17.21
CA LEU A 15 -14.52 -2.98 -16.64
C LEU A 15 -14.58 -4.05 -17.74
N PRO A 16 -13.54 -4.89 -17.91
CA PRO A 16 -13.58 -6.02 -18.82
C PRO A 16 -14.73 -6.97 -18.50
N ARG A 17 -15.31 -7.61 -19.50
CA ARG A 17 -16.38 -8.60 -19.28
C ARG A 17 -15.83 -9.80 -18.52
N PRO A 18 -16.29 -10.07 -17.28
CA PRO A 18 -15.81 -11.19 -16.52
C PRO A 18 -16.33 -12.51 -17.08
N ARG A 19 -15.53 -13.57 -16.99
CA ARG A 19 -16.00 -14.94 -17.17
C ARG A 19 -16.76 -15.38 -15.91
N ILE A 20 -17.72 -16.28 -16.04
CA ILE A 20 -18.52 -16.76 -14.89
C ILE A 20 -17.61 -17.33 -13.79
N ALA A 21 -16.60 -18.10 -14.17
CA ALA A 21 -15.62 -18.68 -13.24
C ALA A 21 -14.82 -17.62 -12.46
N GLU A 22 -14.59 -16.45 -13.04
CA GLU A 22 -13.85 -15.34 -12.37
C GLU A 22 -14.70 -14.67 -11.30
N LEU A 23 -16.02 -14.78 -11.37
CA LEU A 23 -16.96 -14.22 -10.40
C LEU A 23 -17.20 -15.11 -9.18
N ALA A 24 -16.71 -16.35 -9.18
CA ALA A 24 -16.89 -17.33 -8.09
C ALA A 24 -16.12 -16.96 -6.80
N SER A 25 -16.27 -15.70 -6.31
CA SER A 25 -15.58 -15.18 -5.13
C SER A 25 -16.20 -13.85 -4.67
N LYS A 26 -15.50 -13.08 -3.83
CA LYS A 26 -15.80 -11.68 -3.50
C LYS A 26 -16.07 -10.81 -4.76
N ARG A 27 -15.52 -11.19 -5.92
CA ARG A 27 -15.72 -10.48 -7.19
C ARG A 27 -17.18 -10.37 -7.61
N LEU A 28 -18.05 -11.35 -7.28
CA LEU A 28 -19.47 -11.28 -7.62
C LEU A 28 -20.14 -10.07 -6.96
N SER A 29 -19.96 -9.88 -5.66
CA SER A 29 -20.51 -8.72 -4.96
C SER A 29 -19.92 -7.40 -5.45
N GLY A 30 -18.63 -7.39 -5.74
CA GLY A 30 -17.94 -6.25 -6.35
C GLY A 30 -18.47 -5.91 -7.74
N TYR A 31 -18.70 -6.90 -8.58
CA TYR A 31 -19.27 -6.73 -9.92
C TYR A 31 -20.69 -6.15 -9.88
N LEU A 32 -21.53 -6.66 -8.98
CA LEU A 32 -22.87 -6.13 -8.77
C LEU A 32 -22.86 -4.68 -8.29
N ASN A 33 -21.95 -4.33 -7.38
CA ASN A 33 -21.76 -2.96 -6.92
C ASN A 33 -21.26 -2.04 -8.05
N TRP A 34 -20.34 -2.55 -8.89
CA TRP A 34 -19.82 -1.82 -10.05
C TRP A 34 -20.95 -1.52 -11.04
N LEU A 35 -21.79 -2.49 -11.39
CA LEU A 35 -22.92 -2.30 -12.29
C LEU A 35 -23.92 -1.26 -11.78
N ARG A 36 -24.16 -1.24 -10.44
CA ARG A 36 -25.20 -0.39 -9.83
C ARG A 36 -24.74 1.04 -9.59
N LYS A 37 -23.46 1.24 -9.21
CA LYS A 37 -22.96 2.53 -8.72
C LYS A 37 -21.67 2.98 -9.40
N ARG A 38 -20.60 2.17 -9.37
CA ARG A 38 -19.26 2.59 -9.72
C ARG A 38 -19.09 2.93 -11.20
N ARG A 39 -19.81 2.24 -12.08
CA ARG A 39 -19.79 2.50 -13.52
C ARG A 39 -20.18 3.94 -13.88
N ALA A 40 -21.09 4.55 -13.14
CA ALA A 40 -21.51 5.94 -13.36
C ALA A 40 -20.50 6.95 -12.80
N ILE A 41 -19.78 6.56 -11.74
CA ILE A 41 -18.81 7.41 -11.04
C ILE A 41 -17.48 7.42 -11.77
N HIS A 42 -16.88 6.24 -12.05
CA HIS A 42 -15.55 6.13 -12.62
C HIS A 42 -15.63 6.10 -14.16
N ARG A 43 -15.12 7.15 -14.77
CA ARG A 43 -15.23 7.39 -16.21
C ARG A 43 -13.86 7.52 -16.88
N SER A 44 -13.67 6.81 -17.98
CA SER A 44 -12.42 6.82 -18.74
C SER A 44 -12.14 8.15 -19.43
N ASP A 45 -13.17 8.86 -19.90
CA ASP A 45 -13.03 10.19 -20.51
C ASP A 45 -12.61 11.25 -19.49
N VAL A 46 -13.13 11.17 -18.26
CA VAL A 46 -12.70 12.01 -17.14
C VAL A 46 -11.24 11.75 -16.80
N LEU A 47 -10.85 10.47 -16.63
CA LEU A 47 -9.46 10.11 -16.38
C LEU A 47 -8.52 10.60 -17.47
N ALA A 48 -8.92 10.46 -18.74
CA ALA A 48 -8.14 10.94 -19.86
C ALA A 48 -7.97 12.48 -19.83
N THR A 49 -8.98 13.22 -19.37
CA THR A 49 -8.91 14.67 -19.20
C THR A 49 -7.94 15.07 -18.08
N ILE A 50 -8.01 14.37 -16.94
CA ILE A 50 -7.07 14.56 -15.81
C ILE A 50 -5.63 14.27 -16.24
N VAL A 51 -5.37 13.14 -16.92
CA VAL A 51 -4.02 12.77 -17.35
C VAL A 51 -3.48 13.77 -18.40
N ARG A 52 -4.33 14.27 -19.30
CA ARG A 52 -3.93 15.28 -20.28
C ARG A 52 -3.53 16.59 -19.61
N ASP A 53 -4.25 17.03 -18.60
CA ASP A 53 -3.93 18.23 -17.83
C ASP A 53 -2.66 18.02 -16.97
N LEU A 54 -2.51 16.84 -16.35
CA LEU A 54 -1.32 16.48 -15.59
C LEU A 54 -0.06 16.52 -16.46
N ALA A 55 -0.13 16.08 -17.70
CA ALA A 55 1.00 16.14 -18.63
C ALA A 55 1.50 17.57 -18.87
N GLN A 56 0.61 18.57 -18.80
CA GLN A 56 0.97 19.99 -18.94
C GLN A 56 1.73 20.52 -17.71
N ALA A 57 1.59 19.89 -16.56
CA ALA A 57 2.30 20.27 -15.33
C ALA A 57 3.81 20.01 -15.40
N ARG A 58 4.29 19.21 -16.37
CA ARG A 58 5.71 18.84 -16.56
C ARG A 58 6.36 18.38 -15.26
N ALA A 59 5.70 17.49 -14.54
CA ALA A 59 6.21 16.94 -13.30
C ALA A 59 7.54 16.21 -13.52
N ASN A 60 8.46 16.32 -12.57
CA ASN A 60 9.70 15.54 -12.55
C ASN A 60 9.43 14.08 -12.19
N HIS A 61 8.34 13.81 -11.47
CA HIS A 61 7.92 12.48 -11.09
C HIS A 61 6.42 12.43 -10.82
N ILE A 62 5.81 11.27 -11.06
CA ILE A 62 4.39 11.03 -10.82
C ILE A 62 4.25 9.95 -9.74
N ALA A 63 3.50 10.23 -8.70
CA ALA A 63 3.11 9.26 -7.68
C ALA A 63 1.67 8.79 -7.91
N VAL A 64 1.45 7.49 -7.89
CA VAL A 64 0.14 6.85 -8.00
C VAL A 64 -0.10 6.04 -6.71
N THR A 65 -1.12 6.42 -5.95
CA THR A 65 -1.36 5.77 -4.64
C THR A 65 -2.48 4.73 -4.67
N GLY A 66 -2.53 3.94 -5.75
CA GLY A 66 -3.28 2.67 -5.80
C GLY A 66 -4.69 2.76 -6.38
N ASP A 67 -5.37 1.63 -6.25
CA ASP A 67 -6.71 1.35 -6.75
C ASP A 67 -6.86 1.57 -8.28
N LEU A 68 -5.94 0.92 -9.03
CA LEU A 68 -5.96 0.95 -10.48
C LEU A 68 -7.11 0.12 -11.05
N VAL A 69 -7.42 -1.01 -10.41
CA VAL A 69 -8.46 -1.95 -10.85
C VAL A 69 -9.74 -1.83 -10.02
N ASN A 70 -10.80 -2.53 -10.43
CA ASN A 70 -12.10 -2.48 -9.75
C ASN A 70 -12.38 -3.73 -8.91
N ILE A 71 -12.24 -4.92 -9.50
CA ILE A 71 -12.51 -6.22 -8.86
C ILE A 71 -11.36 -7.23 -9.08
N ALA A 72 -10.22 -6.74 -9.54
CA ALA A 72 -8.99 -7.51 -9.77
C ALA A 72 -9.17 -8.68 -10.76
N LEU A 73 -9.88 -8.47 -11.88
CA LEU A 73 -9.89 -9.43 -12.98
C LEU A 73 -8.50 -9.48 -13.64
N PRO A 74 -8.06 -10.64 -14.16
CA PRO A 74 -6.77 -10.72 -14.86
C PRO A 74 -6.60 -9.68 -15.97
N ALA A 75 -7.64 -9.43 -16.75
CA ALA A 75 -7.62 -8.43 -17.82
C ALA A 75 -7.53 -6.98 -17.31
N GLU A 76 -7.96 -6.68 -16.08
CA GLU A 76 -7.80 -5.35 -15.50
C GLU A 76 -6.31 -5.04 -15.24
N PHE A 77 -5.52 -6.03 -14.80
CA PHE A 77 -4.08 -5.84 -14.57
C PHE A 77 -3.31 -5.53 -15.85
N GLU A 78 -3.66 -6.19 -16.96
CA GLU A 78 -3.06 -5.89 -18.27
C GLU A 78 -3.47 -4.49 -18.77
N ASN A 79 -4.71 -4.06 -18.55
CA ASN A 79 -5.16 -2.72 -18.86
C ASN A 79 -4.42 -1.67 -18.02
N ALA A 80 -4.27 -1.94 -16.73
CA ALA A 80 -3.55 -1.06 -15.81
C ALA A 80 -2.05 -0.95 -16.17
N ARG A 81 -1.40 -2.06 -16.59
CA ARG A 81 -0.03 -2.02 -17.10
C ARG A 81 0.10 -1.07 -18.29
N ARG A 82 -0.80 -1.21 -19.30
CA ARG A 82 -0.78 -0.32 -20.49
C ARG A 82 -1.04 1.13 -20.13
N TRP A 83 -1.91 1.37 -19.16
CA TRP A 83 -2.18 2.73 -18.68
C TRP A 83 -0.96 3.32 -17.95
N LEU A 84 -0.28 2.55 -17.11
CA LEU A 84 0.98 2.97 -16.46
C LEU A 84 2.06 3.27 -17.49
N GLU A 85 2.22 2.44 -18.52
CA GLU A 85 3.17 2.67 -19.64
C GLU A 85 2.85 3.96 -20.41
N ALA A 86 1.56 4.25 -20.61
CA ALA A 86 1.12 5.50 -21.25
C ALA A 86 1.28 6.72 -20.32
N LEU A 87 1.22 6.54 -19.00
CA LEU A 87 1.44 7.62 -18.03
C LEU A 87 2.91 8.05 -17.98
N GLY A 88 3.83 7.10 -18.08
CA GLY A 88 5.27 7.36 -18.13
C GLY A 88 6.11 6.11 -17.89
N PRO A 89 7.43 6.20 -18.13
CA PRO A 89 8.35 5.10 -17.86
C PRO A 89 8.46 4.82 -16.34
N PRO A 90 8.82 3.60 -15.94
CA PRO A 90 8.97 3.25 -14.52
C PRO A 90 9.94 4.12 -13.72
N ALA A 91 10.90 4.75 -14.39
CA ALA A 91 11.83 5.70 -13.75
C ALA A 91 11.14 6.96 -13.24
N ASP A 92 10.05 7.38 -13.91
CA ASP A 92 9.36 8.65 -13.66
C ASP A 92 8.00 8.47 -12.97
N VAL A 93 7.57 7.21 -12.74
CA VAL A 93 6.29 6.88 -12.09
C VAL A 93 6.53 5.92 -10.93
N SER A 94 6.04 6.27 -9.74
CA SER A 94 6.02 5.42 -8.55
C SER A 94 4.60 5.00 -8.23
N LEU A 95 4.41 3.71 -8.00
CA LEU A 95 3.11 3.12 -7.65
C LEU A 95 3.17 2.44 -6.29
N VAL A 96 2.14 2.64 -5.47
CA VAL A 96 1.82 1.75 -4.34
C VAL A 96 0.41 1.17 -4.54
N PRO A 97 0.18 -0.11 -4.25
CA PRO A 97 -1.11 -0.73 -4.52
C PRO A 97 -2.17 -0.34 -3.49
N GLY A 98 -3.44 -0.33 -3.93
CA GLY A 98 -4.60 -0.15 -3.08
C GLY A 98 -5.36 -1.45 -2.79
N ASN A 99 -6.47 -1.35 -2.06
CA ASN A 99 -7.26 -2.52 -1.66
C ASN A 99 -7.99 -3.19 -2.83
N HIS A 100 -8.33 -2.45 -3.89
CA HIS A 100 -8.89 -3.03 -5.11
C HIS A 100 -7.83 -3.80 -5.91
N ASP A 101 -6.57 -3.41 -5.82
CA ASP A 101 -5.43 -4.08 -6.46
C ASP A 101 -5.06 -5.40 -5.75
N ALA A 102 -5.50 -5.58 -4.50
CA ALA A 102 -5.41 -6.83 -3.72
C ALA A 102 -6.79 -7.42 -3.39
N TYR A 103 -7.77 -7.22 -4.27
CA TYR A 103 -9.18 -7.57 -4.02
C TYR A 103 -9.40 -9.04 -3.68
N VAL A 104 -8.57 -9.92 -4.22
CA VAL A 104 -8.51 -11.36 -3.95
C VAL A 104 -7.06 -11.80 -3.92
N ALA A 105 -6.71 -12.81 -3.11
CA ALA A 105 -5.34 -13.30 -2.96
C ALA A 105 -4.68 -13.70 -4.29
N ALA A 106 -5.43 -14.20 -5.26
CA ALA A 106 -4.92 -14.54 -6.58
C ALA A 106 -4.48 -13.32 -7.43
N ALA A 107 -4.80 -12.10 -7.00
CA ALA A 107 -4.41 -10.86 -7.70
C ALA A 107 -2.92 -10.53 -7.56
N ASP A 108 -2.28 -10.94 -6.46
CA ASP A 108 -0.92 -10.54 -6.10
C ASP A 108 0.11 -10.93 -7.16
N ALA A 109 0.07 -12.18 -7.64
CA ALA A 109 0.99 -12.65 -8.68
C ALA A 109 0.87 -11.87 -10.00
N ALA A 110 -0.34 -11.45 -10.39
CA ALA A 110 -0.55 -10.65 -11.59
C ALA A 110 -0.02 -9.23 -11.40
N ARG A 111 -0.29 -8.62 -10.25
CA ARG A 111 0.20 -7.30 -9.85
C ARG A 111 1.73 -7.26 -9.86
N GLU A 112 2.38 -8.19 -9.15
CA GLU A 112 3.83 -8.27 -9.08
C GLU A 112 4.46 -8.46 -10.46
N ARG A 113 3.98 -9.40 -11.24
CA ARG A 113 4.52 -9.67 -12.58
C ARG A 113 4.40 -8.48 -13.52
N LEU A 114 3.29 -7.73 -13.47
CA LEU A 114 2.96 -6.72 -14.47
C LEU A 114 3.34 -5.30 -14.05
N TRP A 115 3.37 -5.03 -12.73
CA TRP A 115 3.57 -3.67 -12.21
C TRP A 115 4.87 -3.50 -11.41
N ALA A 116 5.63 -4.59 -11.17
CA ALA A 116 6.86 -4.55 -10.39
C ALA A 116 7.82 -3.40 -10.74
N PRO A 117 8.05 -3.05 -12.03
CA PRO A 117 8.94 -1.94 -12.35
C PRO A 117 8.50 -0.58 -11.77
N TYR A 118 7.18 -0.39 -11.56
CA TYR A 118 6.62 0.82 -10.97
C TYR A 118 6.60 0.80 -9.43
N MET A 119 6.78 -0.38 -8.83
CA MET A 119 6.75 -0.63 -7.39
C MET A 119 8.13 -1.01 -6.82
N ALA A 120 9.19 -0.91 -7.61
CA ALA A 120 10.55 -1.22 -7.18
C ALA A 120 11.32 0.04 -6.76
N GLY A 121 12.21 -0.10 -5.78
CA GLY A 121 13.18 0.91 -5.41
C GLY A 121 14.34 1.03 -6.41
N ASP A 122 15.20 2.00 -6.17
CA ASP A 122 16.43 2.14 -6.95
C ASP A 122 17.42 1.00 -6.61
N ALA A 123 18.09 0.46 -7.61
CA ALA A 123 18.97 -0.72 -7.48
C ALA A 123 20.15 -0.54 -6.49
N THR A 124 20.44 0.70 -6.10
CA THR A 124 21.53 1.06 -5.16
C THR A 124 21.09 1.17 -3.71
N SER A 125 19.80 0.98 -3.41
CA SER A 125 19.30 1.00 -2.04
C SER A 125 19.27 -0.42 -1.48
N PRO A 126 20.33 -0.91 -0.77
CA PRO A 126 20.23 -2.20 -0.10
C PRO A 126 19.11 -2.12 0.94
N PRO A 127 18.31 -3.16 1.10
CA PRO A 127 17.33 -3.18 2.18
C PRO A 127 18.05 -2.93 3.51
N PRO A 128 17.52 -2.08 4.40
CA PRO A 128 18.13 -1.85 5.69
C PRO A 128 18.28 -3.19 6.41
N ARG A 129 19.52 -3.59 6.67
CA ARG A 129 19.78 -4.77 7.48
C ARG A 129 19.28 -4.45 8.88
N LEU A 130 18.23 -5.14 9.30
CA LEU A 130 17.86 -5.16 10.71
C LEU A 130 19.10 -5.62 11.47
N ARG A 131 19.62 -4.80 12.39
CA ARG A 131 20.59 -5.26 13.37
C ARG A 131 19.89 -6.41 14.10
N GLU A 132 20.45 -7.61 13.97
CA GLU A 132 20.08 -8.70 14.88
C GLU A 132 20.22 -8.14 16.29
N GLU A 133 19.09 -8.00 16.97
CA GLU A 133 19.09 -7.70 18.40
C GLU A 133 19.88 -8.82 19.04
N ARG A 134 21.00 -8.48 19.65
CA ARG A 134 21.74 -9.40 20.52
C ARG A 134 20.72 -9.90 21.52
N ALA A 135 20.49 -11.20 21.49
CA ALA A 135 19.70 -11.88 22.49
C ALA A 135 20.18 -11.39 23.88
N PHE A 136 19.25 -10.83 24.62
CA PHE A 136 19.46 -10.45 26.00
C PHE A 136 19.80 -11.74 26.76
N GLN A 137 21.11 -11.95 27.04
CA GLN A 137 21.55 -13.02 27.94
C GLN A 137 20.96 -12.70 29.32
N GLN A 138 19.99 -13.51 29.69
CA GLN A 138 19.54 -13.52 31.09
C GLN A 138 20.70 -13.97 32.00
N PRO A 139 20.93 -13.32 33.15
CA PRO A 139 21.90 -13.81 34.10
C PRO A 139 21.39 -15.15 34.66
N GLU A 140 22.13 -16.22 34.39
CA GLU A 140 22.03 -17.45 35.17
C GLU A 140 22.55 -17.11 36.56
N ASP A 141 21.68 -17.33 37.58
CA ASP A 141 22.03 -17.71 38.93
C ASP A 141 20.82 -17.56 39.88
N PHE A 142 20.09 -18.64 40.04
CA PHE A 142 19.49 -18.99 41.32
C PHE A 142 19.07 -20.48 41.33
N GLU A 143 19.95 -21.34 41.82
CA GLU A 143 19.55 -22.70 42.26
C GLU A 143 18.86 -22.64 43.62
N PRO A 144 17.77 -23.37 43.86
CA PRO A 144 17.40 -23.88 45.16
C PRO A 144 17.64 -25.39 45.23
N GLN A 145 18.41 -25.75 46.21
CA GLN A 145 18.80 -27.11 46.59
C GLN A 145 17.61 -28.05 46.84
N ALA A 146 17.79 -29.28 46.38
CA ALA A 146 16.92 -30.42 46.60
C ALA A 146 17.12 -31.04 47.99
N ARG A 147 16.04 -31.47 48.63
CA ARG A 147 15.95 -32.60 49.57
C ARG A 147 14.74 -33.41 49.14
N GLY A 148 14.73 -34.66 48.88
CA GLY A 148 15.39 -35.84 49.33
C GLY A 148 14.33 -36.94 49.42
N GLN A 149 14.65 -38.12 48.92
CA GLN A 149 14.08 -39.44 49.24
C GLN A 149 12.94 -40.01 48.37
N GLY A 150 13.28 -41.07 47.70
CA GLY A 150 12.69 -42.13 46.95
C GLY A 150 11.93 -43.20 47.82
N PRO A 151 11.77 -44.47 47.43
CA PRO A 151 11.91 -45.14 46.14
C PRO A 151 10.68 -46.00 45.71
N SER A 152 10.74 -46.54 44.49
CA SER A 152 9.98 -47.58 43.74
C SER A 152 9.22 -48.69 44.55
N PRO A 153 8.44 -49.65 43.95
CA PRO A 153 8.52 -50.23 42.61
C PRO A 153 7.19 -50.76 41.96
N GLY A 154 7.28 -51.32 40.72
CA GLY A 154 6.40 -52.41 40.26
C GLY A 154 5.73 -52.13 38.92
N ALA A 155 6.25 -52.57 37.81
CA ALA A 155 6.03 -53.77 36.99
C ALA A 155 4.61 -53.90 36.40
N GLN A 156 4.42 -53.92 35.12
CA GLN A 156 4.39 -55.09 34.22
C GLN A 156 3.89 -54.76 32.81
N GLU A 157 4.47 -55.46 31.88
CA GLU A 157 4.22 -55.70 30.49
C GLU A 157 2.76 -55.92 30.05
N SER A 158 2.45 -55.49 28.81
CA SER A 158 1.89 -56.41 27.78
C SER A 158 1.68 -55.68 26.45
N THR A 159 2.42 -56.10 25.43
CA THR A 159 2.04 -56.07 24.00
C THR A 159 0.96 -57.09 23.74
N PRO A 160 0.09 -56.91 22.69
CA PRO A 160 0.44 -57.51 21.38
C PRO A 160 -0.09 -56.81 20.10
N THR A 161 0.71 -56.97 19.04
CA THR A 161 0.38 -57.32 17.65
C THR A 161 -0.64 -56.51 16.81
N SER A 162 -0.07 -56.10 15.70
CA SER A 162 -0.63 -55.65 14.43
C SER A 162 -1.84 -56.39 13.86
N PRO A 163 -2.51 -55.81 12.79
CA PRO A 163 -2.00 -56.03 11.43
C PRO A 163 -2.01 -54.81 10.47
N ARG A 164 -1.06 -54.91 9.57
CA ARG A 164 -0.89 -54.06 8.36
C ARG A 164 -2.14 -53.99 7.52
N LYS A 165 -2.52 -52.77 7.04
CA LYS A 165 -3.21 -52.56 5.75
C LYS A 165 -2.43 -51.59 4.89
N ARG A 166 -2.37 -51.97 3.62
CA ARG A 166 -1.67 -51.38 2.48
C ARG A 166 -1.97 -49.91 2.22
N GLY A 167 -0.96 -49.19 1.90
CA GLY A 167 -0.68 -48.26 0.85
C GLY A 167 -1.80 -47.36 0.34
N GLU A 168 -1.71 -46.11 0.74
CA GLU A 168 -2.16 -44.99 -0.09
C GLU A 168 -0.96 -44.03 -0.19
N VAL A 169 -0.48 -43.86 -1.41
CA VAL A 169 0.56 -42.88 -1.74
C VAL A 169 -0.13 -41.51 -1.76
N LEU A 170 -0.10 -40.81 -0.64
CA LEU A 170 -0.40 -39.40 -0.58
C LEU A 170 0.82 -38.65 -1.09
N GLY A 171 0.68 -38.06 -2.28
CA GLY A 171 1.61 -37.06 -2.77
C GLY A 171 1.68 -35.90 -1.77
N PRO A 172 2.78 -35.12 -1.75
CA PRO A 172 2.96 -34.05 -0.79
C PRO A 172 1.90 -32.97 -1.04
N SER A 173 0.85 -32.96 -0.20
CA SER A 173 -0.02 -31.82 -0.04
C SER A 173 0.81 -30.76 0.70
N MET A 174 1.51 -29.93 -0.05
CA MET A 174 2.07 -28.68 0.48
C MET A 174 0.92 -27.91 1.10
N ALA A 175 0.99 -27.68 2.40
CA ALA A 175 -0.06 -27.05 3.14
C ALA A 175 -0.28 -25.61 2.61
N LYS A 176 -1.55 -25.30 2.29
CA LYS A 176 -2.00 -23.99 1.80
C LYS A 176 -1.50 -22.81 2.65
N GLY A 177 -1.20 -23.06 3.93
CA GLY A 177 -0.63 -22.10 4.88
C GLY A 177 0.86 -21.77 4.67
N GLU A 178 1.68 -22.70 4.18
CA GLU A 178 3.11 -22.42 3.89
C GLU A 178 3.28 -21.61 2.61
N PHE A 179 2.44 -21.83 1.63
CA PHE A 179 2.43 -21.05 0.39
C PHE A 179 1.97 -19.60 0.62
N ASP A 180 0.98 -19.39 1.50
CA ASP A 180 0.51 -18.06 1.89
C ASP A 180 1.56 -17.33 2.76
N SER A 181 2.34 -18.04 3.57
CA SER A 181 3.42 -17.45 4.38
C SER A 181 4.62 -17.01 3.56
N GLN A 182 5.09 -17.83 2.61
CA GLN A 182 6.19 -17.46 1.72
C GLN A 182 5.85 -16.28 0.82
N ARG A 183 4.61 -16.20 0.33
CA ARG A 183 4.13 -15.05 -0.44
C ARG A 183 4.07 -13.77 0.38
N ALA A 184 3.61 -13.86 1.62
CA ALA A 184 3.60 -12.71 2.54
C ALA A 184 5.02 -12.23 2.85
N GLU A 185 6.00 -13.13 2.87
CA GLU A 185 7.41 -12.80 3.06
C GLU A 185 8.04 -12.17 1.80
N GLU A 186 7.66 -12.60 0.60
CA GLU A 186 8.13 -12.02 -0.67
C GLU A 186 7.54 -10.63 -0.92
N GLU A 187 6.26 -10.42 -0.64
CA GLU A 187 5.64 -9.08 -0.69
C GLU A 187 6.22 -8.16 0.41
N ALA A 188 6.51 -8.71 1.58
CA ALA A 188 7.25 -8.02 2.62
C ALA A 188 8.69 -7.68 2.21
N ALA A 189 9.27 -8.36 1.21
CA ALA A 189 10.58 -8.02 0.64
C ALA A 189 10.53 -6.88 -0.39
N ALA A 190 9.41 -6.71 -1.12
CA ALA A 190 9.25 -5.66 -2.13
C ALA A 190 8.94 -4.28 -1.52
N PHE A 191 8.28 -4.24 -0.36
CA PHE A 191 7.90 -3.01 0.34
C PHE A 191 8.50 -2.97 1.76
N PRO A 192 8.88 -1.75 2.23
CA PRO A 192 8.88 -0.48 1.51
C PRO A 192 9.99 -0.42 0.47
N TYR A 193 9.75 0.30 -0.62
CA TYR A 193 10.81 0.67 -1.55
C TYR A 193 11.24 2.13 -1.37
N LEU A 194 12.46 2.45 -1.80
CA LEU A 194 13.01 3.81 -1.80
C LEU A 194 13.40 4.21 -3.22
N ARG A 195 13.01 5.41 -3.63
CA ARG A 195 13.49 6.09 -4.83
C ARG A 195 14.01 7.47 -4.50
N ILE A 196 15.21 7.78 -4.96
CA ILE A 196 15.78 9.13 -4.85
C ILE A 196 15.58 9.84 -6.19
N ARG A 197 14.91 11.00 -6.16
CA ARG A 197 14.67 11.83 -7.35
C ARG A 197 15.11 13.25 -7.04
N GLY A 198 16.35 13.58 -7.42
CA GLY A 198 16.97 14.84 -7.04
C GLY A 198 16.97 15.04 -5.51
N PRO A 199 16.36 16.09 -4.98
CA PRO A 199 16.34 16.36 -3.55
C PRO A 199 15.25 15.56 -2.79
N VAL A 200 14.44 14.73 -3.48
CA VAL A 200 13.28 14.06 -2.90
C VAL A 200 13.54 12.57 -2.72
N ALA A 201 13.21 12.05 -1.56
CA ALA A 201 13.14 10.62 -1.26
C ALA A 201 11.66 10.16 -1.26
N LEU A 202 11.30 9.30 -2.20
CA LEU A 202 9.98 8.70 -2.30
C LEU A 202 10.01 7.32 -1.64
N ILE A 203 9.25 7.13 -0.57
CA ILE A 203 9.18 5.89 0.20
C ILE A 203 7.78 5.30 -0.01
N GLY A 204 7.70 4.27 -0.85
CA GLY A 204 6.44 3.58 -1.12
C GLY A 204 6.19 2.47 -0.12
N VAL A 205 5.00 2.45 0.49
CA VAL A 205 4.56 1.38 1.39
C VAL A 205 3.27 0.74 0.87
N SER A 206 3.14 -0.57 1.03
CA SER A 206 1.93 -1.31 0.65
C SER A 206 1.03 -1.53 1.86
N THR A 207 -0.23 -1.12 1.73
CA THR A 207 -1.30 -1.43 2.68
C THR A 207 -2.32 -2.40 2.10
N ALA A 208 -2.05 -2.87 0.88
CA ALA A 208 -2.93 -3.72 0.11
C ALA A 208 -2.90 -5.16 0.65
N VAL A 209 -3.98 -5.58 1.26
CA VAL A 209 -4.17 -6.95 1.78
C VAL A 209 -5.53 -7.50 1.32
N PRO A 210 -5.61 -8.79 0.97
CA PRO A 210 -6.90 -9.41 0.68
C PRO A 210 -7.82 -9.36 1.91
N THR A 211 -9.06 -8.92 1.71
CA THR A 211 -10.04 -8.77 2.79
C THR A 211 -11.32 -9.54 2.49
N PRO A 212 -12.11 -9.93 3.53
CA PRO A 212 -13.45 -10.48 3.34
C PRO A 212 -14.38 -9.57 2.53
N PRO A 213 -15.51 -10.07 2.01
CA PRO A 213 -16.53 -9.24 1.38
C PRO A 213 -16.96 -8.08 2.27
N PHE A 214 -17.22 -6.92 1.66
CA PHE A 214 -17.62 -5.66 2.32
C PHE A 214 -16.57 -5.03 3.25
N MET A 215 -15.34 -5.53 3.22
CA MET A 215 -14.19 -4.92 3.91
C MET A 215 -13.18 -4.39 2.91
N ALA A 216 -12.62 -3.23 3.24
CA ALA A 216 -11.56 -2.54 2.48
C ALA A 216 -10.49 -2.00 3.44
N THR A 217 -10.15 -2.78 4.47
CA THR A 217 -9.10 -2.41 5.43
C THR A 217 -7.72 -2.64 4.84
N GLY A 218 -6.79 -1.73 5.19
CA GLY A 218 -5.37 -1.89 4.88
C GLY A 218 -4.55 -2.33 6.08
N ARG A 219 -3.36 -2.87 5.83
CA ARG A 219 -2.39 -3.26 6.85
C ARG A 219 -0.96 -3.19 6.31
N LEU A 220 -0.05 -2.61 7.10
CA LEU A 220 1.39 -2.56 6.79
C LEU A 220 2.15 -3.75 7.39
N GLY A 221 1.87 -4.06 8.64
CA GLY A 221 2.63 -5.00 9.45
C GLY A 221 3.91 -4.41 10.06
N GLY A 222 4.29 -4.91 11.23
CA GLY A 222 5.44 -4.42 11.99
C GLY A 222 6.76 -4.41 11.21
N PRO A 223 7.12 -5.48 10.49
CA PRO A 223 8.36 -5.51 9.71
C PRO A 223 8.44 -4.45 8.62
N GLN A 224 7.34 -4.14 7.92
CA GLN A 224 7.33 -3.08 6.91
C GLN A 224 7.44 -1.70 7.55
N ILE A 225 6.74 -1.46 8.69
CA ILE A 225 6.83 -0.21 9.44
C ILE A 225 8.26 0.04 9.93
N ALA A 226 8.93 -0.98 10.48
CA ALA A 226 10.31 -0.86 10.94
C ALA A 226 11.29 -0.53 9.80
N ARG A 227 11.14 -1.17 8.62
CA ARG A 227 11.94 -0.84 7.43
C ARG A 227 11.65 0.57 6.92
N MET A 228 10.39 1.01 6.91
CA MET A 228 10.00 2.37 6.55
C MET A 228 10.67 3.40 7.48
N ALA A 229 10.64 3.18 8.79
CA ALA A 229 11.31 4.05 9.76
C ALA A 229 12.81 4.14 9.51
N ALA A 230 13.46 3.02 9.20
CA ALA A 230 14.89 2.99 8.87
C ALA A 230 15.21 3.76 7.58
N LEU A 231 14.36 3.65 6.53
CA LEU A 231 14.51 4.43 5.30
C LEU A 231 14.31 5.93 5.55
N LEU A 232 13.31 6.31 6.36
CA LEU A 232 13.07 7.70 6.75
C LEU A 232 14.27 8.29 7.49
N ALA A 233 14.85 7.57 8.45
CA ALA A 233 16.03 7.98 9.18
C ALA A 233 17.28 8.10 8.26
N GLY A 234 17.46 7.15 7.34
CA GLY A 234 18.57 7.12 6.39
C GLY A 234 18.52 8.18 5.29
N THR A 235 17.36 8.84 5.11
CA THR A 235 17.12 9.84 4.07
C THR A 235 16.84 11.24 4.64
N ALA A 236 17.29 11.53 5.85
CA ALA A 236 17.03 12.81 6.53
C ALA A 236 17.60 14.05 5.80
N ALA A 237 18.51 13.86 4.86
CA ALA A 237 19.04 14.92 4.01
C ALA A 237 18.14 15.24 2.79
N GLN A 238 17.11 14.44 2.51
CA GLN A 238 16.14 14.64 1.44
C GLN A 238 14.82 15.18 1.99
N PHE A 239 14.00 15.73 1.08
CA PHE A 239 12.58 15.94 1.33
C PHE A 239 11.88 14.56 1.22
N ARG A 240 11.44 13.99 2.35
CA ARG A 240 10.91 12.61 2.41
C ARG A 240 9.42 12.61 2.21
N VAL A 241 8.97 11.89 1.18
CA VAL A 241 7.56 11.69 0.87
C VAL A 241 7.20 10.24 1.06
N VAL A 242 6.24 9.95 1.95
CA VAL A 242 5.67 8.60 2.11
C VAL A 242 4.45 8.47 1.21
N LEU A 243 4.50 7.47 0.31
CA LEU A 243 3.38 7.08 -0.54
C LEU A 243 2.65 5.92 0.13
N ILE A 244 1.36 6.10 0.43
CA ILE A 244 0.51 5.10 1.07
C ILE A 244 -0.88 5.14 0.44
N HIS A 245 -1.59 4.02 0.35
CA HIS A 245 -2.96 4.05 -0.16
C HIS A 245 -3.97 4.41 0.94
N HIS A 246 -4.05 3.61 2.01
CA HIS A 246 -4.97 3.89 3.11
C HIS A 246 -4.43 5.00 4.01
N PRO A 247 -5.20 6.07 4.25
CA PRO A 247 -4.76 7.17 5.11
C PRO A 247 -4.59 6.71 6.56
N PRO A 248 -3.48 7.11 7.21
CA PRO A 248 -3.27 6.82 8.63
C PRO A 248 -4.02 7.80 9.54
N HIS A 249 -5.33 7.99 9.32
CA HIS A 249 -6.17 8.89 10.11
C HIS A 249 -6.14 8.58 11.61
N VAL A 250 -6.24 9.64 12.41
CA VAL A 250 -6.42 9.52 13.86
C VAL A 250 -7.81 8.95 14.18
N VAL A 251 -8.83 9.42 13.45
CA VAL A 251 -10.22 8.94 13.56
C VAL A 251 -10.65 8.41 12.19
N PRO A 252 -10.76 7.08 12.02
CA PRO A 252 -11.16 6.51 10.74
C PRO A 252 -12.63 6.78 10.46
N ARG A 253 -12.97 7.07 9.19
CA ARG A 253 -14.37 7.24 8.71
C ARG A 253 -15.20 5.98 8.92
N SER A 254 -14.60 4.82 8.68
CA SER A 254 -15.24 3.51 8.83
C SER A 254 -14.26 2.50 9.41
N ARG A 255 -14.74 1.66 10.32
CA ARG A 255 -13.96 0.54 10.84
C ARG A 255 -13.63 -0.51 9.77
N LEU A 256 -14.43 -0.57 8.71
CA LEU A 256 -14.30 -1.54 7.62
C LEU A 256 -13.38 -1.06 6.49
N GLU A 257 -12.94 0.21 6.52
CA GLU A 257 -12.15 0.86 5.46
C GLU A 257 -10.83 1.45 5.98
N ARG A 258 -10.52 1.27 7.28
CA ARG A 258 -9.38 1.90 7.93
C ARG A 258 -8.06 1.19 7.65
N LEU A 259 -6.95 1.91 7.84
CA LEU A 259 -5.66 1.31 8.11
C LEU A 259 -5.65 0.71 9.51
N VAL A 260 -5.43 -0.61 9.64
CA VAL A 260 -5.55 -1.33 10.92
C VAL A 260 -4.45 -0.92 11.90
N ASP A 261 -3.25 -0.73 11.40
CA ASP A 261 -2.05 -0.39 12.17
C ASP A 261 -1.63 1.09 12.00
N ALA A 262 -2.61 1.97 11.78
CA ALA A 262 -2.40 3.41 11.64
C ALA A 262 -1.67 4.05 12.84
N ALA A 263 -1.89 3.57 14.06
CA ALA A 263 -1.19 4.08 15.25
C ALA A 263 0.30 3.81 15.16
N ALA A 264 0.70 2.57 14.87
CA ALA A 264 2.11 2.20 14.74
C ALA A 264 2.80 2.94 13.57
N PHE A 265 2.08 3.19 12.46
CA PHE A 265 2.60 4.04 11.37
C PHE A 265 2.88 5.46 11.86
N ARG A 266 1.92 6.09 12.58
CA ARG A 266 2.11 7.45 13.11
C ARG A 266 3.25 7.55 14.10
N GLU A 267 3.39 6.56 15.00
CA GLU A 267 4.49 6.46 15.95
C GLU A 267 5.85 6.38 15.24
N ALA A 268 5.92 5.58 14.17
CA ALA A 268 7.14 5.48 13.35
C ALA A 268 7.50 6.79 12.65
N VAL A 269 6.50 7.52 12.11
CA VAL A 269 6.72 8.85 11.52
C VAL A 269 7.06 9.88 12.57
N ALA A 270 6.42 9.85 13.75
CA ALA A 270 6.74 10.74 14.87
C ALA A 270 8.18 10.59 15.34
N ALA A 271 8.72 9.37 15.33
CA ALA A 271 10.11 9.10 15.73
C ALA A 271 11.13 9.43 14.63
N ALA A 272 10.89 8.99 13.38
CA ALA A 272 11.85 9.08 12.29
C ALA A 272 11.73 10.39 11.49
N GLY A 273 10.55 10.98 11.42
CA GLY A 273 10.21 12.17 10.64
C GLY A 273 9.93 11.86 9.16
N ALA A 274 9.09 12.70 8.57
CA ALA A 274 8.87 12.83 7.13
C ALA A 274 8.54 14.30 6.85
N GLU A 275 8.62 14.74 5.61
CA GLU A 275 8.19 16.08 5.21
C GLU A 275 6.77 16.06 4.64
N LEU A 276 6.30 14.90 4.13
CA LEU A 276 4.98 14.76 3.51
C LEU A 276 4.51 13.30 3.52
N VAL A 277 3.22 13.07 3.76
CA VAL A 277 2.53 11.81 3.50
C VAL A 277 1.42 12.05 2.48
N ILE A 278 1.38 11.26 1.40
CA ILE A 278 0.35 11.37 0.36
C ILE A 278 -0.44 10.06 0.24
N HIS A 279 -1.76 10.17 0.08
CA HIS A 279 -2.64 9.01 0.08
C HIS A 279 -3.87 9.15 -0.84
N GLY A 280 -4.52 8.03 -1.11
CA GLY A 280 -5.81 7.92 -1.81
C GLY A 280 -6.92 7.38 -0.92
N HIS A 281 -7.64 6.38 -1.41
CA HIS A 281 -8.63 5.55 -0.73
C HIS A 281 -9.96 6.25 -0.39
N ASP A 282 -9.93 7.41 0.27
CA ASP A 282 -11.13 8.13 0.70
C ASP A 282 -11.84 8.87 -0.43
N HIS A 283 -11.18 9.00 -1.59
CA HIS A 283 -11.62 9.79 -2.75
C HIS A 283 -11.93 11.25 -2.42
N LEU A 284 -11.22 11.84 -1.45
CA LEU A 284 -11.47 13.19 -0.96
C LEU A 284 -10.22 14.07 -1.04
N ARG A 285 -10.46 15.36 -1.28
CA ARG A 285 -9.45 16.39 -1.00
C ARG A 285 -9.33 16.56 0.50
N SER A 286 -8.26 16.04 1.07
CA SER A 286 -8.04 16.14 2.51
C SER A 286 -6.68 16.75 2.83
N LEU A 287 -6.61 17.38 3.99
CA LEU A 287 -5.38 17.81 4.65
C LEU A 287 -5.55 17.52 6.13
N ALA A 288 -4.66 16.73 6.66
CA ALA A 288 -4.55 16.44 8.07
C ALA A 288 -3.08 16.51 8.49
N TRP A 289 -2.83 16.46 9.79
CA TRP A 289 -1.51 16.58 10.35
C TRP A 289 -1.27 15.41 11.31
N ILE A 290 -0.08 14.86 11.27
CA ILE A 290 0.40 13.86 12.22
C ILE A 290 1.67 14.37 12.88
N ASP A 291 1.99 13.85 14.07
CA ASP A 291 3.17 14.30 14.80
C ASP A 291 4.45 13.86 14.07
N GLY A 292 5.46 14.71 14.15
CA GLY A 292 6.81 14.45 13.67
C GLY A 292 7.84 14.98 14.67
N PRO A 293 9.13 14.63 14.54
CA PRO A 293 10.14 14.97 15.54
C PRO A 293 10.51 16.47 15.56
N ARG A 294 10.12 17.23 14.55
CA ARG A 294 10.40 18.68 14.40
C ARG A 294 9.14 19.51 14.17
N GLY A 295 7.98 19.00 14.51
CA GLY A 295 6.68 19.62 14.27
C GLY A 295 5.72 18.65 13.64
N HIS A 296 4.69 19.17 12.96
CA HIS A 296 3.68 18.33 12.34
C HIS A 296 4.04 18.00 10.88
N VAL A 297 3.74 16.77 10.47
CA VAL A 297 3.90 16.27 9.11
C VAL A 297 2.55 16.34 8.40
N PRO A 298 2.44 17.05 7.26
CA PRO A 298 1.21 17.11 6.48
C PRO A 298 0.89 15.75 5.86
N MET A 299 -0.36 15.35 5.96
CA MET A 299 -0.94 14.18 5.33
C MET A 299 -2.02 14.65 4.36
N ILE A 300 -1.80 14.42 3.05
CA ILE A 300 -2.61 15.00 1.99
C ILE A 300 -3.25 13.92 1.13
N GLY A 301 -4.58 13.90 1.13
CA GLY A 301 -5.38 13.05 0.27
C GLY A 301 -5.74 13.71 -1.06
N VAL A 302 -5.99 12.87 -2.06
CA VAL A 302 -6.41 13.26 -3.40
C VAL A 302 -7.73 12.55 -3.75
N PRO A 303 -8.65 13.18 -4.49
CA PRO A 303 -9.85 12.50 -4.95
C PRO A 303 -9.52 11.45 -6.01
N SER A 304 -10.47 10.56 -6.31
CA SER A 304 -10.31 9.60 -7.41
C SER A 304 -10.05 10.34 -8.73
N ALA A 305 -9.02 9.93 -9.46
CA ALA A 305 -8.65 10.55 -10.75
C ALA A 305 -9.68 10.32 -11.87
N SER A 306 -10.66 9.44 -11.66
CA SER A 306 -11.70 9.10 -12.65
C SER A 306 -13.13 9.49 -12.24
N ALA A 307 -13.31 10.11 -11.06
CA ALA A 307 -14.63 10.44 -10.54
C ALA A 307 -15.31 11.52 -11.39
N ALA A 308 -16.50 11.22 -11.91
CA ALA A 308 -17.32 12.20 -12.62
C ALA A 308 -17.65 13.39 -11.70
N PHE A 309 -17.92 14.54 -12.30
CA PHE A 309 -18.40 15.70 -11.55
C PHE A 309 -19.72 15.35 -10.85
N SER A 310 -19.82 15.72 -9.57
CA SER A 310 -21.00 15.53 -8.73
C SER A 310 -21.02 16.60 -7.65
N THR A 311 -22.21 16.87 -7.10
CA THR A 311 -22.38 17.69 -5.90
C THR A 311 -22.27 16.90 -4.61
N ASP A 312 -22.33 15.57 -4.69
CA ASP A 312 -22.38 14.66 -3.54
C ASP A 312 -21.02 14.11 -3.13
N HIS A 313 -20.02 14.25 -3.98
CA HIS A 313 -18.64 13.79 -3.74
C HIS A 313 -17.63 14.66 -4.49
N ASP A 314 -16.38 14.59 -4.11
CA ASP A 314 -15.30 15.26 -4.83
C ASP A 314 -15.20 14.74 -6.27
N ALA A 315 -15.20 15.66 -7.22
CA ALA A 315 -14.91 15.36 -8.61
C ALA A 315 -13.44 14.98 -8.79
N ALA A 316 -13.13 14.34 -9.91
CA ALA A 316 -11.77 13.92 -10.26
C ALA A 316 -10.76 15.05 -10.12
N GLY A 317 -9.58 14.69 -9.63
CA GLY A 317 -8.51 15.65 -9.46
C GLY A 317 -7.17 15.00 -9.16
N TYR A 318 -6.16 15.86 -9.07
CA TYR A 318 -4.80 15.49 -8.71
C TYR A 318 -4.10 16.65 -8.00
N ASN A 319 -2.99 16.35 -7.31
CA ASN A 319 -2.19 17.36 -6.63
C ASN A 319 -0.83 17.54 -7.32
N ILE A 320 -0.31 18.76 -7.30
CA ILE A 320 1.07 19.09 -7.67
C ILE A 320 1.75 19.60 -6.41
N TYR A 321 2.92 19.04 -6.10
CA TYR A 321 3.80 19.50 -5.02
C TYR A 321 5.04 20.15 -5.62
N ARG A 322 5.26 21.42 -5.33
CA ARG A 322 6.46 22.15 -5.74
C ARG A 322 7.40 22.25 -4.56
N ILE A 323 8.45 21.44 -4.60
CA ILE A 323 9.39 21.24 -3.52
C ILE A 323 10.67 22.00 -3.83
N ALA A 324 11.11 22.84 -2.88
CA ALA A 324 12.34 23.60 -2.98
C ALA A 324 13.02 23.70 -1.60
N GLY A 325 14.24 24.25 -1.57
CA GLY A 325 15.01 24.40 -0.34
C GLY A 325 16.11 23.35 -0.20
N HIS A 326 16.48 23.09 1.03
CA HIS A 326 17.58 22.21 1.42
C HIS A 326 17.30 21.59 2.81
N PRO A 327 18.07 20.59 3.26
CA PRO A 327 17.87 19.97 4.57
C PRO A 327 17.72 20.99 5.69
N GLY A 328 16.65 20.86 6.46
CA GLY A 328 16.29 21.76 7.56
C GLY A 328 15.54 23.05 7.16
N ASN A 329 15.47 23.37 5.86
CA ASN A 329 14.73 24.54 5.35
C ASN A 329 14.05 24.21 4.02
N TRP A 330 13.16 23.21 4.06
CA TRP A 330 12.34 22.83 2.93
C TRP A 330 11.09 23.71 2.80
N THR A 331 10.65 23.92 1.57
CA THR A 331 9.38 24.55 1.24
C THR A 331 8.60 23.63 0.30
N CYS A 332 7.31 23.48 0.54
CA CYS A 332 6.42 22.71 -0.31
C CYS A 332 5.13 23.48 -0.57
N GLU A 333 4.94 23.90 -1.82
CA GLU A 333 3.67 24.47 -2.29
C GLU A 333 2.82 23.34 -2.88
N VAL A 334 1.59 23.25 -2.44
CA VAL A 334 0.57 22.32 -2.94
C VAL A 334 -0.40 23.02 -3.84
N VAL A 335 -0.58 22.53 -5.06
CA VAL A 335 -1.59 23.01 -5.99
C VAL A 335 -2.56 21.87 -6.27
N ARG A 336 -3.82 22.03 -5.87
CA ARG A 336 -4.89 21.09 -6.17
C ARG A 336 -5.56 21.46 -7.48
N ARG A 337 -5.64 20.49 -8.40
CA ARG A 337 -6.33 20.63 -9.67
C ARG A 337 -7.49 19.66 -9.74
N GLY A 338 -8.62 20.08 -10.29
CA GLY A 338 -9.82 19.27 -10.32
C GLY A 338 -10.75 19.58 -11.47
N LEU A 339 -11.61 18.61 -11.79
CA LEU A 339 -12.63 18.67 -12.82
C LEU A 339 -13.77 19.60 -12.36
N GLY A 340 -14.04 20.63 -13.16
CA GLY A 340 -15.19 21.52 -12.99
C GLY A 340 -16.48 20.95 -13.63
N ALA A 341 -17.60 21.62 -13.35
CA ALA A 341 -18.91 21.29 -13.93
C ALA A 341 -18.94 21.43 -15.46
N ASP A 342 -18.09 22.28 -16.01
CA ASP A 342 -17.90 22.50 -17.45
C ASP A 342 -17.02 21.44 -18.13
N GLY A 343 -16.52 20.48 -17.36
CA GLY A 343 -15.60 19.45 -17.83
C GLY A 343 -14.15 19.89 -18.00
N ALA A 344 -13.82 21.14 -17.64
CA ALA A 344 -12.44 21.63 -17.65
C ALA A 344 -11.73 21.27 -16.33
N VAL A 345 -10.41 21.05 -16.39
CA VAL A 345 -9.58 20.88 -15.20
C VAL A 345 -8.93 22.21 -14.87
N THR A 346 -9.19 22.70 -13.67
CA THR A 346 -8.69 23.99 -13.20
C THR A 346 -8.00 23.87 -11.83
N GLU A 347 -7.27 24.89 -11.45
CA GLU A 347 -6.74 25.01 -10.12
C GLU A 347 -7.91 25.27 -9.15
N CYS A 348 -8.05 24.41 -8.13
CA CYS A 348 -9.08 24.50 -7.11
C CYS A 348 -8.60 25.20 -5.86
N GLU A 349 -7.33 24.98 -5.51
CA GLU A 349 -6.73 25.47 -4.27
C GLU A 349 -5.20 25.49 -4.39
N ARG A 350 -4.59 26.44 -3.66
CA ARG A 350 -3.13 26.55 -3.52
C ARG A 350 -2.78 26.94 -2.09
N PHE A 351 -1.82 26.23 -1.49
CA PHE A 351 -1.35 26.49 -0.13
C PHE A 351 0.07 25.95 0.07
N ALA A 352 0.71 26.36 1.14
CA ALA A 352 2.03 25.85 1.56
C ALA A 352 1.90 24.94 2.78
N VAL A 353 2.78 23.97 2.87
CA VAL A 353 2.92 23.04 4.01
C VAL A 353 4.38 22.94 4.43
#